data_2ff2250aa18e53ca968476eabf71c72a
#
_entry.id   2ff2250aa18e53ca968476eabf71c72a
#
_cell.length_a   1.000
_cell.length_b   1.000
_cell.length_c   1.000
_cell.angle_alpha   90.00
_cell.angle_beta   90.00
_cell.angle_gamma   90.00
#
_symmetry.space_group_name_H-M   'P 1'
#
loop_
_entity.id
_entity.type
_entity.pdbx_description
1 polymer ?
#
loop_
_entity_poly.entity_id
_entity_poly.type
_entity_poly.pdbx_seq_one_letter_code
_entity_poly.pdbx_strand_id
1 'polypeptide(L)'
;MRIKLIKTFTHNNKEYKELNFDFDKLTGQDLIDAEEITRRAGVNIAIGAADFSRSYVLSVAAKAASLPREALLNLSAQDFTNILNQTLIFLSGADSGTLEVNDKTA
;
A
#
# COMPACT_ATOMS: atom_id res chain seq x y z
N MET A 1 -9.46 -5.51 -3.27
CA MET A 1 -8.69 -6.75 -3.09
C MET A 1 -8.71 -7.17 -1.64
N ARG A 2 -9.12 -8.39 -1.40
CA ARG A 2 -9.20 -8.92 -0.04
C ARG A 2 -8.01 -9.84 0.21
N ILE A 3 -7.26 -9.56 1.26
CA ILE A 3 -6.07 -10.33 1.58
C ILE A 3 -6.30 -11.03 2.92
N LYS A 4 -6.21 -12.36 2.91
CA LYS A 4 -6.31 -13.15 4.12
C LYS A 4 -5.01 -13.09 4.89
N LEU A 5 -5.12 -12.89 6.19
CA LEU A 5 -3.96 -12.77 7.05
C LEU A 5 -3.55 -14.12 7.60
N ILE A 6 -2.25 -14.35 7.72
CA ILE A 6 -1.73 -15.56 8.34
C ILE A 6 -1.94 -15.50 9.85
N LYS A 7 -1.76 -14.31 10.42
CA LYS A 7 -1.99 -14.07 11.84
C LYS A 7 -3.05 -13.03 12.04
N THR A 8 -3.92 -13.26 13.00
CA THR A 8 -4.96 -12.30 13.36
C THR A 8 -4.34 -10.95 13.71
N PHE A 9 -4.97 -9.91 13.27
CA PHE A 9 -4.54 -8.54 13.45
C PHE A 9 -5.61 -7.79 14.25
N THR A 10 -5.21 -7.06 15.27
CA THR A 10 -6.14 -6.32 16.12
C THR A 10 -5.87 -4.83 16.03
N HIS A 11 -6.91 -4.07 15.79
CA HIS A 11 -6.84 -2.61 15.74
C HIS A 11 -8.12 -2.05 16.33
N ASN A 12 -7.98 -1.14 17.29
CA ASN A 12 -9.11 -0.51 17.98
C ASN A 12 -10.07 -1.56 18.55
N ASN A 13 -9.50 -2.57 19.21
CA ASN A 13 -10.26 -3.65 19.85
C ASN A 13 -11.05 -4.49 18.88
N LYS A 14 -10.77 -4.38 17.60
CA LYS A 14 -11.41 -5.19 16.57
C LYS A 14 -10.39 -6.14 15.97
N GLU A 15 -10.79 -7.41 15.88
CA GLU A 15 -9.93 -8.46 15.36
C GLU A 15 -10.20 -8.64 13.88
N TYR A 16 -9.13 -8.73 13.09
CA TYR A 16 -9.23 -8.92 11.66
C TYR A 16 -8.50 -10.19 11.25
N LYS A 17 -9.18 -11.00 10.45
CA LYS A 17 -8.56 -12.17 9.84
C LYS A 17 -8.25 -11.93 8.38
N GLU A 18 -8.73 -10.83 7.85
CA GLU A 18 -8.46 -10.40 6.49
C GLU A 18 -8.60 -8.89 6.43
N LEU A 19 -7.98 -8.30 5.42
CA LEU A 19 -8.10 -6.86 5.18
C LEU A 19 -8.49 -6.64 3.73
N ASN A 20 -9.29 -5.63 3.50
CA ASN A 20 -9.70 -5.26 2.15
C ASN A 20 -8.95 -4.00 1.72
N PHE A 21 -8.27 -4.11 0.58
CA PHE A 21 -7.51 -2.99 0.02
C PHE A 21 -8.16 -2.57 -1.28
N ASP A 22 -8.73 -1.40 -1.30
CA ASP A 22 -9.40 -0.88 -2.46
C ASP A 22 -8.44 0.02 -3.24
N PHE A 23 -7.55 -0.60 -4.00
CA PHE A 23 -6.56 0.14 -4.76
C PHE A 23 -7.20 0.95 -5.88
N ASP A 24 -8.32 0.49 -6.40
CA ASP A 24 -8.95 1.15 -7.54
C ASP A 24 -9.53 2.52 -7.19
N LYS A 25 -9.78 2.77 -5.91
CA LYS A 25 -10.30 4.06 -5.50
C LYS A 25 -9.22 5.12 -5.38
N LEU A 26 -7.96 4.72 -5.38
CA LEU A 26 -6.85 5.64 -5.17
C LEU A 26 -6.68 6.56 -6.37
N THR A 27 -6.38 7.82 -6.08
CA THR A 27 -6.13 8.83 -7.10
C THR A 27 -4.69 9.29 -7.02
N GLY A 28 -4.27 10.09 -7.99
CA GLY A 28 -2.95 10.70 -7.92
C GLY A 28 -2.78 11.51 -6.66
N GLN A 29 -3.83 12.21 -6.23
CA GLN A 29 -3.75 12.98 -5.00
C GLN A 29 -3.50 12.09 -3.79
N ASP A 30 -4.10 10.89 -3.77
CA ASP A 30 -3.87 9.95 -2.69
C ASP A 30 -2.40 9.54 -2.62
N LEU A 31 -1.76 9.37 -3.76
CA LEU A 31 -0.35 9.02 -3.78
C LEU A 31 0.53 10.16 -3.29
N ILE A 32 0.20 11.39 -3.66
CA ILE A 32 0.91 12.56 -3.16
C ILE A 32 0.73 12.67 -1.64
N ASP A 33 -0.50 12.44 -1.17
CA ASP A 33 -0.78 12.49 0.26
C ASP A 33 -0.01 11.40 1.01
N ALA A 34 0.10 10.21 0.42
CA ALA A 34 0.86 9.13 1.01
C ALA A 34 2.33 9.50 1.17
N GLU A 35 2.88 10.20 0.18
CA GLU A 35 4.25 10.67 0.24
C GLU A 35 4.43 11.66 1.39
N GLU A 36 3.48 12.58 1.53
CA GLU A 36 3.52 13.57 2.59
C GLU A 36 3.41 12.92 3.97
N ILE A 37 2.50 11.97 4.10
CA ILE A 37 2.33 11.23 5.35
C ILE A 37 3.63 10.51 5.73
N THR A 38 4.30 9.94 4.74
CA THR A 38 5.56 9.24 4.96
C THR A 38 6.63 10.19 5.47
N ARG A 39 6.70 11.39 4.90
CA ARG A 39 7.68 12.39 5.36
C ARG A 39 7.37 12.84 6.78
N ARG A 40 6.10 13.01 7.12
CA ARG A 40 5.71 13.40 8.48
C ARG A 40 6.06 12.34 9.49
N ALA A 41 6.13 11.09 9.06
CA ALA A 41 6.55 10.00 9.95
C ALA A 41 8.06 9.98 10.16
N GLY A 42 8.78 10.95 9.60
CA GLY A 42 10.21 11.06 9.81
C GLY A 42 11.06 10.34 8.78
N VAL A 43 10.46 9.84 7.73
CA VAL A 43 11.20 9.11 6.71
C VAL A 43 11.72 10.09 5.66
N ASN A 44 13.02 10.01 5.41
CA ASN A 44 13.66 10.84 4.41
C ASN A 44 13.55 10.13 3.06
N ILE A 45 12.76 10.70 2.15
CA ILE A 45 12.54 10.09 0.84
C ILE A 45 13.37 10.84 -0.18
N ALA A 46 14.28 10.12 -0.83
CA ALA A 46 15.07 10.71 -1.89
C ALA A 46 14.21 10.91 -3.13
N ILE A 47 14.54 11.96 -3.88
CA ILE A 47 13.83 12.25 -5.13
C ILE A 47 14.03 11.08 -6.08
N GLY A 48 12.94 10.60 -6.67
CA GLY A 48 12.97 9.51 -7.62
C GLY A 48 12.95 8.12 -7.02
N ALA A 49 13.01 8.02 -5.69
CA ALA A 49 13.01 6.73 -5.02
C ALA A 49 11.75 6.47 -4.22
N ALA A 50 10.86 7.44 -4.14
CA ALA A 50 9.69 7.37 -3.25
C ALA A 50 8.81 6.16 -3.55
N ASP A 51 8.58 5.89 -4.83
CA ASP A 51 7.64 4.84 -5.23
C ASP A 51 8.04 3.45 -4.78
N PHE A 52 9.31 3.25 -4.50
CA PHE A 52 9.82 1.94 -4.14
C PHE A 52 10.25 1.85 -2.68
N SER A 53 10.09 2.94 -1.93
CA SER A 53 10.38 2.94 -0.51
C SER A 53 9.34 2.11 0.22
N ARG A 54 9.79 1.18 1.06
CA ARG A 54 8.86 0.37 1.85
C ARG A 54 7.93 1.24 2.68
N SER A 55 8.45 2.31 3.22
CA SER A 55 7.66 3.20 4.06
C SER A 55 6.59 3.93 3.26
N TYR A 56 6.91 4.35 2.04
CA TYR A 56 5.93 4.98 1.16
C TYR A 56 4.85 3.97 0.73
N VAL A 57 5.29 2.77 0.33
CA VAL A 57 4.35 1.73 -0.11
C VAL A 57 3.39 1.39 1.03
N LEU A 58 3.88 1.38 2.27
CA LEU A 58 3.04 1.19 3.44
C LEU A 58 1.96 2.27 3.54
N SER A 59 2.32 3.52 3.32
CA SER A 59 1.35 4.62 3.38
C SER A 59 0.28 4.47 2.30
N VAL A 60 0.67 4.01 1.11
CA VAL A 60 -0.30 3.75 0.05
C VAL A 60 -1.24 2.62 0.44
N ALA A 61 -0.71 1.54 0.97
CA ALA A 61 -1.53 0.42 1.41
C ALA A 61 -2.51 0.85 2.49
N ALA A 62 -2.07 1.68 3.41
CA ALA A 62 -2.94 2.17 4.48
C ALA A 62 -4.11 2.97 3.92
N LYS A 63 -3.86 3.80 2.91
CA LYS A 63 -4.94 4.54 2.27
C LYS A 63 -5.92 3.60 1.59
N ALA A 64 -5.44 2.58 0.92
CA ALA A 64 -6.30 1.62 0.25
C ALA A 64 -7.16 0.85 1.24
N ALA A 65 -6.65 0.60 2.44
CA ALA A 65 -7.38 -0.12 3.49
C ALA A 65 -8.22 0.80 4.36
N SER A 66 -8.07 2.10 4.21
CA SER A 66 -8.74 3.10 5.06
C SER A 66 -8.35 2.93 6.53
N LEU A 67 -7.08 2.62 6.76
CA LEU A 67 -6.52 2.47 8.09
C LEU A 67 -5.33 3.40 8.25
N PRO A 68 -5.00 3.81 9.48
CA PRO A 68 -3.78 4.58 9.67
C PRO A 68 -2.56 3.69 9.42
N ARG A 69 -1.49 4.28 8.92
CA ARG A 69 -0.29 3.49 8.61
C ARG A 69 0.26 2.78 9.85
N GLU A 70 0.11 3.41 11.01
CA GLU A 70 0.59 2.82 12.26
C GLU A 70 -0.09 1.51 12.58
N ALA A 71 -1.35 1.37 12.16
CA ALA A 71 -2.07 0.12 12.40
C ALA A 71 -1.40 -1.03 11.65
N LEU A 72 -1.02 -0.79 10.41
CA LEU A 72 -0.42 -1.86 9.60
C LEU A 72 0.96 -2.27 10.09
N LEU A 73 1.62 -1.45 10.89
CA LEU A 73 2.91 -1.81 11.45
C LEU A 73 2.79 -2.96 12.47
N ASN A 74 1.60 -3.25 12.92
CA ASN A 74 1.37 -4.33 13.89
C ASN A 74 1.08 -5.67 13.24
N LEU A 75 1.06 -5.72 11.91
CA LEU A 75 0.89 -6.98 11.21
C LEU A 75 2.11 -7.88 11.41
N SER A 76 1.90 -9.20 11.27
CA SER A 76 3.04 -10.10 11.25
C SER A 76 3.94 -9.75 10.08
N ALA A 77 5.22 -10.07 10.18
CA ALA A 77 6.17 -9.73 9.12
C ALA A 77 5.78 -10.35 7.78
N GLN A 78 5.25 -11.56 7.79
CA GLN A 78 4.82 -12.21 6.56
C GLN A 78 3.63 -11.50 5.94
N ASP A 79 2.65 -11.14 6.74
CA ASP A 79 1.48 -10.43 6.23
C ASP A 79 1.86 -9.05 5.74
N PHE A 80 2.71 -8.36 6.49
CA PHE A 80 3.21 -7.04 6.12
C PHE A 80 3.89 -7.10 4.76
N THR A 81 4.81 -8.06 4.59
CA THR A 81 5.54 -8.21 3.34
C THR A 81 4.61 -8.52 2.18
N ASN A 82 3.64 -9.42 2.40
CA ASN A 82 2.71 -9.77 1.34
C ASN A 82 1.87 -8.56 0.91
N ILE A 83 1.40 -7.80 1.87
CA ILE A 83 0.59 -6.61 1.58
C ILE A 83 1.41 -5.58 0.82
N LEU A 84 2.66 -5.35 1.22
CA LEU A 84 3.50 -4.41 0.50
C LEU A 84 3.80 -4.88 -0.91
N ASN A 85 3.99 -6.18 -1.10
CA ASN A 85 4.22 -6.72 -2.43
C ASN A 85 3.01 -6.51 -3.33
N GLN A 86 1.82 -6.75 -2.82
CA GLN A 86 0.59 -6.52 -3.59
C GLN A 86 0.43 -5.05 -3.93
N THR A 87 0.74 -4.17 -2.98
CA THR A 87 0.66 -2.74 -3.20
C THR A 87 1.68 -2.29 -4.26
N LEU A 88 2.87 -2.85 -4.20
CA LEU A 88 3.92 -2.51 -5.15
C LEU A 88 3.53 -2.96 -6.56
N ILE A 89 2.93 -4.14 -6.69
CA ILE A 89 2.43 -4.61 -7.98
C ILE A 89 1.41 -3.62 -8.54
N PHE A 90 0.51 -3.15 -7.70
CA PHE A 90 -0.45 -2.14 -8.11
C PHE A 90 0.25 -0.87 -8.59
N LEU A 91 1.20 -0.37 -7.81
CA LEU A 91 1.90 0.88 -8.13
C LEU A 91 2.71 0.77 -9.41
N SER A 92 3.32 -0.39 -9.65
CA SER A 92 4.12 -0.59 -10.86
C SER A 92 3.28 -0.87 -12.09
N GLY A 93 2.01 -1.20 -11.89
CA GLY A 93 1.14 -1.60 -12.99
C GLY A 93 1.45 -2.96 -13.55
N ALA A 94 2.34 -3.71 -12.91
CA ALA A 94 2.80 -4.99 -13.48
C ALA A 94 1.69 -6.02 -13.58
N ASP A 95 0.68 -5.90 -12.74
CA ASP A 95 -0.46 -6.82 -12.74
C ASP A 95 -1.57 -6.35 -13.65
N SER A 96 -1.38 -5.24 -14.31
CA SER A 96 -2.43 -4.62 -15.11
C SER A 96 -2.25 -4.93 -16.57
N GLY A 97 -3.31 -5.41 -17.21
CA GLY A 97 -3.29 -5.56 -18.65
C GLY A 97 -3.11 -4.26 -19.37
N THR A 98 -3.33 -3.16 -18.70
CA THR A 98 -3.21 -1.85 -19.33
C THR A 98 -1.79 -1.51 -19.69
N LEU A 99 -0.82 -2.16 -19.08
CA LEU A 99 0.56 -1.92 -19.46
C LEU A 99 0.81 -2.28 -20.89
N GLU A 100 0.18 -3.35 -21.33
CA GLU A 100 0.32 -3.75 -22.71
C GLU A 100 -0.43 -2.82 -23.62
N VAL A 101 -1.47 -2.34 -23.13
CA VAL A 101 -2.28 -1.43 -23.93
C VAL A 101 -1.54 -0.20 -24.27
N ASN A 102 -0.76 0.11 -23.42
CA ASN A 102 -0.04 1.20 -23.64
C ASN A 102 0.83 1.10 -24.67
N ASP A 103 0.68 0.15 -24.75
CA ASP A 103 1.19 -0.02 -25.63
C ASP A 103 0.61 0.23 -26.60
N LYS A 104 0.09 0.30 -26.55
CA LYS A 104 -0.24 0.58 -27.40
C LYS A 104 -0.37 1.63 -27.58
N THR A 105 -0.32 2.05 -27.09
CA THR A 105 -0.31 2.96 -27.30
C THR A 105 0.37 3.42 -27.52
N ALA A 106 0.44 3.05 -27.51
CA ALA A 106 1.23 3.33 -27.88
C ALA A 106 1.45 3.43 -28.34
#